data_8afb3870abaddc98b51c16ca0a1500e2
#
_entry.id   8afb3870abaddc98b51c16ca0a1500e2
#
_cell.length_a   1.000
_cell.length_b   1.000
_cell.length_c   1.000
_cell.angle_alpha   90.00
_cell.angle_beta   90.00
_cell.angle_gamma   90.00
#
_symmetry.space_group_name_H-M   'P 1'
#
loop_
_entity.id
_entity.type
_entity.pdbx_description
1 polymer ?
#
loop_
_entity_poly.entity_id
_entity_poly.type
_entity_poly.pdbx_seq_one_letter_code
_entity_poly.pdbx_strand_id
1 'polypeptide(L)'
;MSSTLSSPPPVREAERASWIAELKSILDQAEQWSRRQDWTVRRDSKPITEPMLGTYTVPVLLIHTPQGRLILDPIGREIVGAEGRIDLCVMPSYDPMPLVKGEHGWEFWSPKSQSTAGSWNEADFVAVAKQLLQEENETP
;
A
#
# COMPACT_ATOMS: atom_id res chain seq x y z
N MET A 1 -25.83 -12.28 33.37
CA MET A 1 -25.55 -12.09 33.00
C MET A 1 -24.54 -12.11 32.21
N SER A 2 -24.51 -12.22 31.30
CA SER A 2 -23.45 -12.40 30.44
C SER A 2 -22.69 -11.13 30.19
N SER A 3 -21.42 -11.19 30.33
CA SER A 3 -20.56 -10.03 30.08
C SER A 3 -19.79 -10.17 28.78
N THR A 4 -20.24 -11.02 27.89
CA THR A 4 -19.48 -11.32 26.70
C THR A 4 -19.54 -10.25 25.63
N LEU A 5 -20.33 -9.21 25.83
CA LEU A 5 -20.60 -8.21 24.81
C LEU A 5 -19.45 -7.28 24.51
N SER A 6 -18.46 -7.19 25.42
CA SER A 6 -17.36 -6.24 25.27
C SER A 6 -16.15 -6.80 24.51
N SER A 7 -16.12 -8.09 24.25
CA SER A 7 -14.96 -8.70 23.59
C SER A 7 -15.14 -8.74 22.09
N PRO A 8 -14.11 -8.33 21.32
CA PRO A 8 -14.17 -8.50 19.88
C PRO A 8 -14.17 -9.97 19.52
N PRO A 9 -14.83 -10.37 18.45
CA PRO A 9 -14.80 -11.75 18.00
C PRO A 9 -13.38 -12.19 17.66
N PRO A 10 -12.98 -13.43 18.02
CA PRO A 10 -11.65 -13.94 17.66
C PRO A 10 -11.35 -13.88 16.16
N VAL A 11 -12.39 -14.01 15.29
CA VAL A 11 -12.23 -13.98 13.87
C VAL A 11 -11.70 -12.62 13.39
N ARG A 12 -12.04 -11.54 14.05
CA ARG A 12 -11.53 -10.21 13.69
C ARG A 12 -10.06 -10.06 14.00
N GLU A 13 -9.61 -10.62 15.10
CA GLU A 13 -8.18 -10.61 15.44
C GLU A 13 -7.38 -11.42 14.43
N ALA A 14 -7.90 -12.56 14.03
CA ALA A 14 -7.26 -13.39 13.01
C ALA A 14 -7.22 -12.68 11.65
N GLU A 15 -8.30 -12.01 11.28
CA GLU A 15 -8.36 -11.22 10.06
C GLU A 15 -7.37 -10.08 10.07
N ARG A 16 -7.24 -9.38 11.20
CA ARG A 16 -6.27 -8.30 11.35
C ARG A 16 -4.84 -8.81 11.22
N ALA A 17 -4.52 -9.92 11.89
CA ALA A 17 -3.19 -10.51 11.82
C ALA A 17 -2.85 -10.96 10.40
N SER A 18 -3.81 -11.57 9.71
CA SER A 18 -3.64 -11.99 8.33
C SER A 18 -3.41 -10.80 7.41
N TRP A 19 -4.15 -9.72 7.60
CA TRP A 19 -4.01 -8.50 6.82
C TRP A 19 -2.64 -7.84 7.04
N ILE A 20 -2.19 -7.76 8.29
CA ILE A 20 -0.86 -7.22 8.59
C ILE A 20 0.24 -8.06 7.94
N ALA A 21 0.10 -9.39 7.98
CA ALA A 21 1.07 -10.28 7.34
C ALA A 21 1.08 -10.07 5.81
N GLU A 22 -0.07 -9.87 5.20
CA GLU A 22 -0.17 -9.60 3.78
C GLU A 22 0.51 -8.28 3.42
N LEU A 23 0.29 -7.23 4.21
CA LEU A 23 0.96 -5.94 4.01
C LEU A 23 2.47 -6.06 4.10
N LYS A 24 2.97 -6.80 5.09
CA LYS A 24 4.41 -7.02 5.22
C LYS A 24 4.97 -7.72 4.00
N SER A 25 4.28 -8.71 3.47
CA SER A 25 4.71 -9.42 2.28
C SER A 25 4.79 -8.49 1.07
N ILE A 26 3.79 -7.64 0.87
CA ILE A 26 3.76 -6.66 -0.21
C ILE A 26 4.95 -5.69 -0.08
N LEU A 27 5.18 -5.16 1.11
CA LEU A 27 6.26 -4.21 1.31
C LEU A 27 7.64 -4.88 1.20
N ASP A 28 7.77 -6.12 1.62
CA ASP A 28 9.02 -6.88 1.45
C ASP A 28 9.35 -7.05 -0.04
N GLN A 29 8.35 -7.36 -0.86
CA GLN A 29 8.55 -7.46 -2.31
C GLN A 29 8.97 -6.12 -2.90
N ALA A 30 8.28 -5.04 -2.52
CA ALA A 30 8.60 -3.70 -3.01
C ALA A 30 10.03 -3.29 -2.63
N GLU A 31 10.47 -3.65 -1.43
CA GLU A 31 11.82 -3.37 -0.99
C GLU A 31 12.84 -4.12 -1.85
N GLN A 32 12.63 -5.41 -2.09
CA GLN A 32 13.53 -6.20 -2.93
C GLN A 32 13.62 -5.62 -4.34
N TRP A 33 12.48 -5.29 -4.93
CA TRP A 33 12.44 -4.73 -6.28
C TRP A 33 13.11 -3.35 -6.35
N SER A 34 12.92 -2.52 -5.33
CA SER A 34 13.57 -1.22 -5.24
C SER A 34 15.09 -1.35 -5.16
N ARG A 35 15.58 -2.30 -4.36
CA ARG A 35 17.03 -2.51 -4.22
C ARG A 35 17.65 -3.01 -5.53
N ARG A 36 16.91 -3.77 -6.32
CA ARG A 36 17.40 -4.19 -7.65
C ARG A 36 17.55 -3.04 -8.63
N GLN A 37 16.85 -1.94 -8.37
CA GLN A 37 17.00 -0.69 -9.16
C GLN A 37 18.07 0.22 -8.58
N ASP A 38 18.80 -0.22 -7.56
CA ASP A 38 19.75 0.59 -6.80
C ASP A 38 19.09 1.76 -6.09
N TRP A 39 17.80 1.65 -5.79
CA TRP A 39 17.09 2.61 -4.95
C TRP A 39 17.31 2.25 -3.48
N THR A 40 17.35 3.25 -2.62
CA THR A 40 17.47 3.02 -1.19
C THR A 40 16.08 3.06 -0.55
N VAL A 41 15.91 2.27 0.51
CA VAL A 41 14.61 2.18 1.19
C VAL A 41 14.78 2.36 2.68
N ARG A 42 13.72 2.86 3.32
CA ARG A 42 13.66 2.96 4.77
C ARG A 42 12.27 2.52 5.22
N ARG A 43 12.22 1.74 6.29
CA ARG A 43 10.97 1.31 6.90
C ARG A 43 10.52 2.26 7.98
N ASP A 44 9.22 2.48 8.05
CA ASP A 44 8.59 3.22 9.12
C ASP A 44 7.29 2.49 9.46
N SER A 45 6.51 3.03 10.36
CA SER A 45 5.23 2.44 10.72
C SER A 45 4.25 3.54 11.07
N LYS A 46 2.96 3.22 10.99
CA LYS A 46 1.90 4.15 11.36
C LYS A 46 0.71 3.37 11.91
N PRO A 47 -0.13 4.00 12.75
CA PRO A 47 -1.38 3.39 13.18
C PRO A 47 -2.47 3.60 12.13
N ILE A 48 -3.36 2.61 12.04
CA ILE A 48 -4.60 2.70 11.27
C ILE A 48 -5.74 2.29 12.19
N THR A 49 -6.88 2.96 12.06
CA THR A 49 -8.09 2.59 12.78
C THR A 49 -9.18 2.28 11.78
N GLU A 50 -9.76 1.09 11.89
CA GLU A 50 -10.85 0.66 11.03
C GLU A 50 -11.99 0.09 11.88
N PRO A 51 -13.27 0.28 11.47
CA PRO A 51 -14.40 -0.11 12.31
C PRO A 51 -14.39 -1.58 12.73
N MET A 52 -14.04 -2.50 11.82
CA MET A 52 -14.06 -3.93 12.12
C MET A 52 -12.76 -4.46 12.70
N LEU A 53 -11.64 -3.87 12.34
CA LEU A 53 -10.32 -4.36 12.74
C LEU A 53 -9.73 -3.63 13.94
N GLY A 54 -10.32 -2.49 14.33
CA GLY A 54 -9.80 -1.67 15.43
C GLY A 54 -8.56 -0.90 15.03
N THR A 55 -7.79 -0.49 16.02
CA THR A 55 -6.55 0.23 15.80
C THR A 55 -5.38 -0.75 15.76
N TYR A 56 -4.53 -0.63 14.75
CA TYR A 56 -3.37 -1.50 14.59
C TYR A 56 -2.27 -0.73 13.86
N THR A 57 -1.04 -1.24 13.98
CA THR A 57 0.13 -0.61 13.36
C THR A 57 0.51 -1.35 12.08
N VAL A 58 0.77 -0.59 11.02
CA VAL A 58 1.18 -1.14 9.74
C VAL A 58 2.53 -0.57 9.32
N PRO A 59 3.31 -1.33 8.53
CA PRO A 59 4.58 -0.82 8.00
C PRO A 59 4.33 0.16 6.86
N VAL A 60 5.28 1.08 6.69
CA VAL A 60 5.31 2.05 5.60
C VAL A 60 6.69 1.96 4.97
N LEU A 61 6.80 2.02 3.65
CA LEU A 61 8.07 1.96 2.95
C LEU A 61 8.37 3.29 2.27
N LEU A 62 9.51 3.89 2.62
CA LEU A 62 10.01 5.10 2.00
C LEU A 62 11.08 4.71 1.00
N ILE A 63 10.97 5.22 -0.24
CA ILE A 63 11.85 4.83 -1.34
C ILE A 63 12.53 6.09 -1.87
N HIS A 64 13.86 6.07 -1.90
CA HIS A 64 14.66 7.18 -2.44
C HIS A 64 15.28 6.75 -3.76
N THR A 65 15.02 7.52 -4.80
CA THR A 65 15.58 7.29 -6.14
C THR A 65 16.36 8.53 -6.61
N PRO A 66 17.19 8.40 -7.65
CA PRO A 66 17.85 9.58 -8.21
C PRO A 66 16.88 10.65 -8.73
N GLN A 67 15.66 10.27 -9.09
CA GLN A 67 14.68 11.21 -9.65
C GLN A 67 13.72 11.76 -8.62
N GLY A 68 13.73 11.25 -7.38
CA GLY A 68 12.84 11.72 -6.34
C GLY A 68 12.49 10.65 -5.33
N ARG A 69 11.44 10.88 -4.55
CA ARG A 69 11.06 10.01 -3.45
C ARG A 69 9.64 9.48 -3.64
N LEU A 70 9.45 8.25 -3.19
CA LEU A 70 8.16 7.59 -3.19
C LEU A 70 7.87 7.06 -1.79
N ILE A 71 6.59 6.88 -1.50
CA ILE A 71 6.15 6.22 -0.28
C ILE A 71 5.11 5.18 -0.63
N LEU A 72 5.26 3.97 -0.10
CA LEU A 72 4.25 2.92 -0.19
C LEU A 72 3.52 2.89 1.13
N ASP A 73 2.26 3.35 1.09
CA ASP A 73 1.50 3.75 2.27
C ASP A 73 0.20 2.96 2.37
N PRO A 74 0.11 1.96 3.25
CA PRO A 74 -1.14 1.21 3.43
C PRO A 74 -2.27 2.12 3.92
N ILE A 75 -3.42 2.00 3.28
CA ILE A 75 -4.59 2.82 3.61
C ILE A 75 -5.56 2.04 4.49
N GLY A 76 -5.89 0.80 4.12
CA GLY A 76 -6.78 -0.01 4.92
C GLY A 76 -7.28 -1.23 4.18
N ARG A 77 -7.95 -2.10 4.93
CA ARG A 77 -8.58 -3.29 4.40
C ARG A 77 -10.06 -3.05 4.09
N GLU A 78 -10.72 -2.22 4.90
CA GLU A 78 -12.16 -1.95 4.77
C GLU A 78 -12.38 -0.79 3.81
N ILE A 79 -12.24 -1.11 2.51
CA ILE A 79 -12.32 -0.12 1.43
C ILE A 79 -13.55 -0.42 0.59
N VAL A 80 -14.32 0.61 0.26
CA VAL A 80 -15.49 0.45 -0.60
C VAL A 80 -15.04 -0.04 -1.98
N GLY A 81 -15.60 -1.19 -2.39
CA GLY A 81 -15.32 -1.75 -3.70
C GLY A 81 -14.03 -2.53 -3.83
N ALA A 82 -13.32 -2.76 -2.72
CA ALA A 82 -12.06 -3.51 -2.75
C ALA A 82 -11.85 -4.23 -1.42
N GLU A 83 -10.89 -5.17 -1.41
CA GLU A 83 -10.55 -5.94 -0.22
C GLU A 83 -9.29 -5.42 0.47
N GLY A 84 -8.79 -4.28 0.04
CA GLY A 84 -7.63 -3.61 0.60
C GLY A 84 -7.07 -2.58 -0.35
N ARG A 85 -6.33 -1.61 0.21
CA ARG A 85 -5.71 -0.55 -0.57
C ARG A 85 -4.39 -0.11 0.04
N ILE A 86 -3.39 0.03 -0.82
CA ILE A 86 -2.09 0.60 -0.50
C ILE A 86 -1.81 1.66 -1.54
N ASP A 87 -1.45 2.87 -1.13
CA ASP A 87 -1.12 3.93 -2.09
C ASP A 87 0.38 3.99 -2.33
N LEU A 88 0.78 4.00 -3.61
CA LEU A 88 2.13 4.38 -3.99
C LEU A 88 2.06 5.87 -4.33
N CYS A 89 2.67 6.69 -3.50
CA CYS A 89 2.61 8.14 -3.64
C CYS A 89 3.98 8.69 -4.00
N VAL A 90 4.01 9.68 -4.89
CA VAL A 90 5.23 10.41 -5.21
C VAL A 90 5.28 11.70 -4.39
N MET A 91 6.48 12.09 -3.97
CA MET A 91 6.67 13.29 -3.16
C MET A 91 7.33 14.40 -4.01
N PRO A 92 7.03 15.67 -3.76
CA PRO A 92 6.30 16.20 -2.63
C PRO A 92 4.79 16.32 -2.81
N SER A 93 4.24 16.06 -3.99
CA SER A 93 2.81 16.25 -4.23
C SER A 93 1.93 15.27 -3.45
N TYR A 94 2.45 14.07 -3.17
CA TYR A 94 1.68 12.94 -2.60
C TYR A 94 0.61 12.42 -3.56
N ASP A 95 0.77 12.66 -4.87
CA ASP A 95 -0.14 12.09 -5.86
C ASP A 95 -0.07 10.58 -5.81
N PRO A 96 -1.22 9.91 -5.60
CA PRO A 96 -1.22 8.46 -5.40
C PRO A 96 -1.48 7.69 -6.67
N MET A 97 -0.88 6.52 -6.75
CA MET A 97 -1.32 5.44 -7.63
C MET A 97 -1.80 4.32 -6.70
N PRO A 98 -3.12 4.19 -6.49
CA PRO A 98 -3.62 3.15 -5.60
C PRO A 98 -3.31 1.75 -6.08
N LEU A 99 -2.85 0.90 -5.18
CA LEU A 99 -2.76 -0.53 -5.36
C LEU A 99 -3.95 -1.12 -4.61
N VAL A 100 -4.86 -1.75 -5.32
CA VAL A 100 -6.09 -2.27 -4.73
C VAL A 100 -6.18 -3.78 -4.89
N LYS A 101 -6.74 -4.43 -3.87
CA LYS A 101 -6.95 -5.86 -3.89
C LYS A 101 -8.38 -6.17 -4.32
N GLY A 102 -8.53 -6.90 -5.41
CA GLY A 102 -9.81 -7.37 -5.92
C GLY A 102 -9.81 -8.87 -6.09
N GLU A 103 -10.74 -9.38 -6.88
CA GLU A 103 -10.90 -10.81 -7.11
C GLU A 103 -9.66 -11.46 -7.72
N HIS A 104 -8.92 -10.70 -8.51
CA HIS A 104 -7.74 -11.21 -9.22
C HIS A 104 -6.41 -10.83 -8.56
N GLY A 105 -6.47 -10.43 -7.28
CA GLY A 105 -5.28 -10.03 -6.53
C GLY A 105 -5.06 -8.53 -6.55
N TRP A 106 -3.81 -8.14 -6.37
CA TRP A 106 -3.46 -6.73 -6.27
C TRP A 106 -3.17 -6.12 -7.64
N GLU A 107 -3.81 -4.99 -7.95
CA GLU A 107 -3.63 -4.28 -9.20
C GLU A 107 -3.53 -2.77 -8.95
N PHE A 108 -2.69 -2.10 -9.74
CA PHE A 108 -2.63 -0.64 -9.73
C PHE A 108 -3.83 -0.07 -10.49
N TRP A 109 -4.47 0.93 -9.88
CA TRP A 109 -5.59 1.63 -10.48
C TRP A 109 -5.20 3.07 -10.74
N SER A 110 -5.31 3.51 -12.01
CA SER A 110 -4.98 4.89 -12.37
C SER A 110 -6.18 5.80 -12.16
N PRO A 111 -6.11 6.78 -11.23
CA PRO A 111 -7.20 7.72 -11.06
C PRO A 111 -7.43 8.61 -12.29
N LYS A 112 -6.37 8.88 -13.04
CA LYS A 112 -6.45 9.75 -14.23
C LYS A 112 -7.19 9.07 -15.37
N SER A 113 -6.86 7.82 -15.67
CA SER A 113 -7.49 7.08 -16.77
C SER A 113 -8.68 6.24 -16.32
N GLN A 114 -8.89 6.12 -15.01
CA GLN A 114 -9.95 5.29 -14.43
C GLN A 114 -9.90 3.85 -14.95
N SER A 115 -8.71 3.29 -15.00
CA SER A 115 -8.44 1.94 -15.49
C SER A 115 -7.25 1.33 -14.79
N THR A 116 -7.10 0.01 -14.93
CA THR A 116 -5.96 -0.71 -14.40
C THR A 116 -4.67 -0.22 -15.06
N ALA A 117 -3.68 0.08 -14.24
CA ALA A 117 -2.38 0.57 -14.70
C ALA A 117 -1.28 -0.48 -14.60
N GLY A 118 -1.61 -1.67 -14.13
CA GLY A 118 -0.67 -2.78 -13.99
C GLY A 118 -1.05 -3.69 -12.86
N SER A 119 -0.39 -4.84 -12.80
CA SER A 119 -0.57 -5.81 -11.74
C SER A 119 0.57 -5.71 -10.73
N TRP A 120 0.44 -6.41 -9.60
CA TRP A 120 1.50 -6.40 -8.59
C TRP A 120 2.58 -7.40 -9.00
N ASN A 121 3.57 -6.91 -9.71
CA ASN A 121 4.77 -7.65 -10.08
C ASN A 121 5.93 -6.66 -10.23
N GLU A 122 7.15 -7.17 -10.32
CA GLU A 122 8.33 -6.31 -10.35
C GLU A 122 8.33 -5.34 -11.54
N ALA A 123 8.04 -5.85 -12.74
CA ALA A 123 8.07 -5.01 -13.93
C ALA A 123 7.07 -3.87 -13.86
N ASP A 124 5.85 -4.17 -13.45
CA ASP A 124 4.79 -3.16 -13.37
C ASP A 124 5.03 -2.19 -12.22
N PHE A 125 5.51 -2.67 -11.07
CA PHE A 125 5.87 -1.80 -9.95
C PHE A 125 6.93 -0.77 -10.38
N VAL A 126 7.99 -1.23 -11.02
CA VAL A 126 9.07 -0.35 -11.45
C VAL A 126 8.57 0.65 -12.51
N ALA A 127 7.75 0.19 -13.45
CA ALA A 127 7.19 1.05 -14.49
C ALA A 127 6.30 2.14 -13.90
N VAL A 128 5.40 1.76 -12.98
CA VAL A 128 4.50 2.72 -12.31
C VAL A 128 5.31 3.72 -11.48
N ALA A 129 6.29 3.25 -10.73
CA ALA A 129 7.14 4.11 -9.93
C ALA A 129 7.86 5.15 -10.79
N LYS A 130 8.45 4.71 -11.91
CA LYS A 130 9.15 5.62 -12.83
C LYS A 130 8.20 6.62 -13.48
N GLN A 131 7.00 6.19 -13.82
CA GLN A 131 5.99 7.08 -14.38
C GLN A 131 5.60 8.18 -13.39
N LEU A 132 5.35 7.83 -12.13
CA LEU A 132 5.03 8.82 -11.09
C LEU A 132 6.16 9.83 -10.91
N LEU A 133 7.40 9.35 -10.86
CA LEU A 133 8.56 10.22 -10.72
C LEU A 133 8.70 11.16 -11.92
N GLN A 134 8.48 10.66 -13.13
CA GLN A 134 8.56 11.47 -14.34
C GLN A 134 7.48 12.54 -14.34
N GLU A 135 6.23 12.20 -14.02
CA GLU A 135 5.13 13.16 -13.98
C GLU A 135 5.36 14.24 -12.92
N GLU A 136 5.90 13.86 -11.77
CA GLU A 136 6.22 14.82 -10.70
C GLU A 136 7.28 15.83 -11.16
N ASN A 137 8.31 15.36 -11.86
CA ASN A 137 9.38 16.22 -12.34
C ASN A 137 8.96 17.11 -13.51
N GLU A 138 7.89 16.76 -14.22
CA GLU A 138 7.37 17.56 -15.32
C GLU A 138 6.41 18.65 -14.84
N THR A 139 5.94 18.59 -13.60
CA THR A 139 5.02 19.58 -13.05
C THR A 139 5.80 20.82 -12.65
N PRO A 140 5.47 22.00 -13.17
CA PRO A 140 6.15 23.24 -12.82
C PRO A 140 5.93 23.66 -11.37
#